data_aca3a8e18a8dfab4b59bcbd585bc4694
#
_entry.id   aca3a8e18a8dfab4b59bcbd585bc4694
#
_cell.length_a   1.000
_cell.length_b   1.000
_cell.length_c   1.000
_cell.angle_alpha   90.00
_cell.angle_beta   90.00
_cell.angle_gamma   90.00
#
_symmetry.space_group_name_H-M   'P 1'
#
loop_
_entity.id
_entity.type
_entity.pdbx_description
1 polymer ?
#
loop_
_entity_poly.entity_id
_entity_poly.type
_entity_poly.pdbx_seq_one_letter_code
_entity_poly.pdbx_strand_id
1 'polypeptide(L)'
;MTYDINTIYAKYKQLTKKQRQQLLAALQSQGINIVKIEAYEYTDAPGIKHFFFYFAEDSRKAIPYFMLDSKVWEEISSHIMG
;
A
#
# COMPACT_ATOMS: atom_id res chain seq x y z
N MET A 1 6.76 -14.94 0.23
CA MET A 1 7.24 -14.48 -1.08
C MET A 1 7.20 -12.98 -1.15
N THR A 2 8.26 -12.36 -1.64
CA THR A 2 8.36 -10.91 -1.72
C THR A 2 8.07 -10.45 -3.14
N TYR A 3 7.15 -9.52 -3.29
CA TYR A 3 6.81 -8.96 -4.59
C TYR A 3 7.68 -7.72 -4.85
N ASP A 4 8.04 -7.51 -6.12
CA ASP A 4 8.75 -6.32 -6.55
C ASP A 4 7.83 -5.09 -6.42
N ILE A 5 8.40 -3.96 -5.97
CA ILE A 5 7.63 -2.73 -5.76
C ILE A 5 6.98 -2.23 -7.05
N ASN A 6 7.66 -2.39 -8.18
CA ASN A 6 7.10 -1.97 -9.47
C ASN A 6 5.88 -2.80 -9.86
N THR A 7 5.92 -4.10 -9.57
CA THR A 7 4.80 -5.01 -9.83
C THR A 7 3.61 -4.66 -8.94
N ILE A 8 3.86 -4.42 -7.65
CA ILE A 8 2.81 -4.03 -6.70
C ILE A 8 2.19 -2.71 -7.11
N TYR A 9 3.02 -1.74 -7.49
CA TYR A 9 2.54 -0.43 -7.94
C TYR A 9 1.61 -0.58 -9.16
N ALA A 10 2.05 -1.32 -10.17
CA ALA A 10 1.26 -1.52 -11.39
C ALA A 10 -0.09 -2.15 -11.09
N LYS A 11 -0.09 -3.17 -10.23
CA LYS A 11 -1.33 -3.86 -9.84
C LYS A 11 -2.26 -2.92 -9.08
N TYR A 12 -1.71 -2.15 -8.13
CA TYR A 12 -2.52 -1.23 -7.34
C TYR A 12 -3.18 -0.17 -8.22
N LYS A 13 -2.45 0.36 -9.21
CA LYS A 13 -2.99 1.37 -10.13
C LYS A 13 -4.10 0.82 -11.01
N GLN A 14 -4.18 -0.50 -11.20
CA GLN A 14 -5.24 -1.13 -11.96
C GLN A 14 -6.53 -1.34 -11.15
N LEU A 15 -6.45 -1.24 -9.83
CA LEU A 15 -7.61 -1.44 -8.98
C LEU A 15 -8.60 -0.28 -9.15
N THR A 16 -9.89 -0.61 -9.17
CA THR A 16 -10.94 0.39 -9.17
C THR A 16 -11.04 1.03 -7.79
N LYS A 17 -11.75 2.15 -7.69
CA LYS A 17 -11.99 2.80 -6.40
C LYS A 17 -12.66 1.83 -5.42
N LYS A 18 -13.64 1.06 -5.89
CA LYS A 18 -14.34 0.08 -5.07
C LYS A 18 -13.37 -1.00 -4.57
N GLN A 19 -12.50 -1.51 -5.46
CA GLN A 19 -11.52 -2.52 -5.08
C GLN A 19 -10.53 -1.99 -4.06
N ARG A 20 -10.11 -0.73 -4.17
CA ARG A 20 -9.23 -0.09 -3.19
C ARG A 20 -9.91 0.03 -1.83
N GLN A 21 -11.19 0.36 -1.80
CA GLN A 21 -11.96 0.42 -0.56
C GLN A 21 -12.08 -0.97 0.07
N GLN A 22 -12.32 -2.00 -0.74
CA GLN A 22 -12.38 -3.38 -0.26
C GLN A 22 -11.04 -3.84 0.29
N LEU A 23 -9.95 -3.42 -0.33
CA LEU A 23 -8.60 -3.70 0.14
C LEU A 23 -8.39 -3.13 1.55
N LEU A 24 -8.75 -1.87 1.77
CA LEU A 24 -8.64 -1.25 3.09
C LEU A 24 -9.47 -2.00 4.13
N ALA A 25 -10.71 -2.35 3.77
CA ALA A 25 -11.60 -3.07 4.67
C ALA A 25 -11.01 -4.44 5.05
N ALA A 26 -10.45 -5.15 4.08
CA ALA A 26 -9.83 -6.45 4.32
C ALA A 26 -8.63 -6.35 5.25
N LEU A 27 -7.78 -5.34 5.05
CA LEU A 27 -6.62 -5.11 5.92
C LEU A 27 -7.06 -4.74 7.33
N GLN A 28 -8.05 -3.86 7.45
CA GLN A 28 -8.57 -3.46 8.76
C GLN A 28 -9.16 -4.66 9.52
N SER A 29 -9.82 -5.57 8.82
CA SER A 29 -10.38 -6.76 9.45
C SER A 29 -9.30 -7.69 9.99
N GLN A 30 -8.07 -7.56 9.53
CA GLN A 30 -6.92 -8.33 10.03
C GLN A 30 -6.11 -7.56 11.07
N GLY A 31 -6.61 -6.42 11.53
CA GLY A 31 -5.93 -5.62 12.53
C GLY A 31 -4.89 -4.67 11.97
N ILE A 32 -4.78 -4.55 10.65
CA ILE A 32 -3.90 -3.59 10.00
C ILE A 32 -4.73 -2.33 9.73
N ASN A 33 -4.64 -1.37 10.63
CA ASN A 33 -5.56 -0.22 10.67
C ASN A 33 -5.13 0.91 9.75
N ILE A 34 -4.96 0.59 8.48
CA ILE A 34 -4.62 1.57 7.45
C ILE A 34 -5.90 2.27 6.99
N VAL A 35 -5.87 3.61 6.96
CA VAL A 35 -7.02 4.42 6.53
C VAL A 35 -6.81 5.02 5.14
N LYS A 36 -5.57 5.06 4.66
CA LYS A 36 -5.27 5.59 3.34
C LYS A 36 -4.00 4.97 2.79
N ILE A 37 -4.00 4.68 1.49
CA ILE A 37 -2.83 4.21 0.75
C ILE A 37 -2.59 5.19 -0.38
N GLU A 38 -1.35 5.67 -0.51
CA GLU A 38 -0.96 6.59 -1.56
C GLU A 38 0.14 5.95 -2.40
N ALA A 39 -0.15 5.74 -3.68
CA ALA A 39 0.83 5.23 -4.64
C ALA A 39 1.45 6.40 -5.37
N TYR A 40 2.77 6.48 -5.37
CA TYR A 40 3.50 7.64 -5.85
C TYR A 40 4.61 7.24 -6.80
N GLU A 41 4.78 8.05 -7.86
CA GLU A 41 5.90 7.90 -8.78
C GLU A 41 6.63 9.24 -8.85
N TYR A 42 7.95 9.23 -8.67
CA TYR A 42 8.74 10.46 -8.69
C TYR A 42 8.77 11.04 -10.10
N THR A 43 8.45 12.34 -10.23
CA THR A 43 8.47 13.02 -11.52
C THR A 43 9.90 13.24 -12.03
N ASP A 44 10.85 13.46 -11.10
CA ASP A 44 12.25 13.69 -11.44
C ASP A 44 13.00 12.41 -11.77
N ALA A 45 12.45 11.26 -11.37
CA ALA A 45 13.05 9.95 -11.60
C ALA A 45 11.95 8.96 -12.01
N PRO A 46 11.45 9.08 -13.26
CA PRO A 46 10.40 8.17 -13.73
C PRO A 46 10.84 6.71 -13.60
N GLY A 47 9.94 5.86 -13.13
CA GLY A 47 10.24 4.45 -12.87
C GLY A 47 10.54 4.15 -11.41
N ILE A 48 10.78 5.18 -10.58
CA ILE A 48 10.92 4.98 -9.14
C ILE A 48 9.55 5.10 -8.52
N LYS A 49 9.07 3.99 -8.00
CA LYS A 49 7.73 3.87 -7.41
C LYS A 49 7.81 3.87 -5.90
N HIS A 50 6.75 4.35 -5.28
CA HIS A 50 6.70 4.47 -3.83
C HIS A 50 5.27 4.28 -3.33
N PHE A 51 5.14 3.86 -2.07
CA PHE A 51 3.88 3.80 -1.36
C PHE A 51 4.02 4.49 -0.03
N PHE A 52 3.00 5.26 0.34
CA PHE A 52 2.84 5.81 1.67
C PHE A 52 1.58 5.24 2.28
N PHE A 53 1.64 4.95 3.57
CA PHE A 53 0.52 4.40 4.32
C PHE A 53 0.19 5.30 5.49
N TYR A 54 -1.11 5.49 5.71
CA TYR A 54 -1.62 6.32 6.78
C TYR A 54 -2.45 5.42 7.71
N PHE A 55 -2.06 5.39 8.97
CA PHE A 55 -2.71 4.54 9.97
C PHE A 55 -3.69 5.35 10.81
N ALA A 56 -4.71 4.67 11.37
CA ALA A 56 -5.73 5.32 12.17
C ALA A 56 -5.16 6.03 13.41
N GLU A 57 -4.06 5.50 13.98
CA GLU A 57 -3.44 6.08 15.17
C GLU A 57 -2.91 7.50 14.91
N ASP A 58 -2.42 7.76 13.71
CA ASP A 58 -1.99 9.10 13.29
C ASP A 58 -2.18 9.22 11.78
N SER A 59 -3.38 9.58 11.38
CA SER A 59 -3.78 9.60 9.97
C SER A 59 -3.13 10.74 9.18
N ARG A 60 -2.35 11.61 9.83
CA ARG A 60 -1.63 12.68 9.15
C ARG A 60 -0.19 12.32 8.85
N LYS A 61 0.30 11.21 9.41
CA LYS A 61 1.69 10.79 9.23
C LYS A 61 1.78 9.81 8.06
N ALA A 62 2.49 10.20 7.01
CA ALA A 62 2.76 9.33 5.86
C ALA A 62 3.92 8.40 6.21
N ILE A 63 3.66 7.10 6.22
CA ILE A 63 4.68 6.11 6.53
C ILE A 63 5.11 5.44 5.23
N PRO A 64 6.40 5.57 4.82
CA PRO A 64 6.90 4.90 3.62
C PRO A 64 6.82 3.38 3.76
N TYR A 65 6.60 2.68 2.66
CA TYR A 65 6.45 1.23 2.69
C TYR A 65 7.65 0.51 3.31
N PHE A 66 8.87 1.03 3.11
CA PHE A 66 10.08 0.39 3.64
C PHE A 66 10.26 0.61 5.14
N MET A 67 9.45 1.47 5.76
CA MET A 67 9.44 1.68 7.21
C MET A 67 8.42 0.78 7.92
N LEU A 68 7.63 0.06 7.17
CA LEU A 68 6.66 -0.88 7.75
C LEU A 68 7.36 -2.13 8.24
N ASP A 69 6.77 -2.78 9.25
CA ASP A 69 7.16 -4.14 9.62
C ASP A 69 7.04 -5.05 8.40
N SER A 70 8.01 -5.95 8.22
CA SER A 70 8.05 -6.79 7.04
C SER A 70 6.82 -7.66 6.87
N LYS A 71 6.24 -8.14 7.98
CA LYS A 71 5.01 -8.93 7.93
C LYS A 71 3.82 -8.11 7.48
N VAL A 72 3.74 -6.87 7.94
CA VAL A 72 2.67 -5.95 7.55
C VAL A 72 2.77 -5.64 6.05
N TRP A 73 3.96 -5.32 5.57
CA TRP A 73 4.19 -5.07 4.15
C TRP A 73 3.84 -6.28 3.30
N GLU A 74 4.21 -7.48 3.77
CA GLU A 74 3.91 -8.72 3.06
C GLU A 74 2.40 -8.95 2.96
N GLU A 75 1.65 -8.70 4.04
CA GLU A 75 0.19 -8.83 4.04
C GLU A 75 -0.45 -7.84 3.07
N ILE A 76 0.00 -6.58 3.11
CA ILE A 76 -0.51 -5.55 2.20
C ILE A 76 -0.24 -5.94 0.76
N SER A 77 0.98 -6.36 0.46
CA SER A 77 1.39 -6.76 -0.88
C SER A 77 0.55 -7.93 -1.39
N SER A 78 0.34 -8.93 -0.55
CA SER A 78 -0.46 -10.11 -0.90
C SER A 78 -1.90 -9.72 -1.24
N HIS A 79 -2.48 -8.81 -0.46
CA HIS A 79 -3.85 -8.35 -0.72
C HIS A 79 -3.95 -7.55 -2.02
N ILE A 80 -2.93 -6.75 -2.33
CA ILE A 80 -2.90 -5.99 -3.58
C ILE A 80 -2.78 -6.94 -4.78
N MET A 81 -1.93 -7.93 -4.66
CA MET A 81 -1.70 -8.87 -5.75
C MET A 81 -2.84 -9.86 -5.92
N GLY A 82 -3.70 -9.97 -4.94
CA GLY A 82 -4.87 -10.83 -5.00
C GLY A 82 -4.61 -12.22 -4.52
#